data_2aa15dbfc8644e53af9c3e5e99a87e04
#
_entry.id   2aa15dbfc8644e53af9c3e5e99a87e04
#
_cell.length_a   1.000
_cell.length_b   1.000
_cell.length_c   1.000
_cell.angle_alpha   90.00
_cell.angle_beta   90.00
_cell.angle_gamma   90.00
#
_symmetry.space_group_name_H-M   'P 1'
#
loop_
_entity.id
_entity.type
_entity.pdbx_description
1 polymer ?
#
loop_
_entity_poly.entity_id
_entity_poly.type
_entity_poly.pdbx_seq_one_letter_code
_entity_poly.pdbx_strand_id
1 'polypeptide(L)'
;MAAETLAGHRYAVAPQVVRGSEQAHGPTGEFSQDQIGIFRPRSNAVSQVLLGIFSYVRWPKEPAVLQLCVVGPTEYADGLLRGMVQANGRRVHAERRAVDNPDLGTLCNVIYLGVVDERERQQVFRSLAGHPVLSISERGTECSVGSMFCLNVGGPRITFEANLDSIARSGVRVHPSVLKLARRQATP
;
A
#
# COMPACT_ATOMS: atom_id res chain seq x y z
N MET A 1 27.62 52.97 60.87
CA MET A 1 29.05 53.14 60.50
C MET A 1 29.25 52.70 59.06
N ALA A 2 29.67 53.72 58.39
CA ALA A 2 30.39 53.66 57.09
C ALA A 2 29.76 52.93 55.92
N ALA A 3 29.28 53.76 55.04
CA ALA A 3 29.17 53.64 53.62
C ALA A 3 30.50 53.39 52.96
N GLU A 4 30.51 52.64 51.86
CA GLU A 4 31.51 52.94 50.83
C GLU A 4 30.92 52.60 49.47
N THR A 5 30.81 53.65 48.73
CA THR A 5 30.46 53.80 47.32
C THR A 5 31.65 53.42 46.47
N LEU A 6 31.50 52.59 45.46
CA LEU A 6 32.44 52.57 44.35
C LEU A 6 31.75 52.58 43.01
N ALA A 7 32.10 53.59 42.29
CA ALA A 7 31.64 54.05 41.01
C ALA A 7 31.99 53.13 39.85
N GLY A 8 31.08 53.03 38.94
CA GLY A 8 31.09 53.29 37.55
C GLY A 8 32.17 52.65 36.63
N HIS A 9 31.76 51.93 35.70
CA HIS A 9 32.30 52.09 34.34
C HIS A 9 31.25 51.66 33.33
N ARG A 10 30.70 52.63 32.66
CA ARG A 10 29.84 52.43 31.48
C ARG A 10 30.74 52.15 30.30
N TYR A 11 30.65 50.97 29.72
CA TYR A 11 31.11 50.76 28.37
C TYR A 11 29.90 50.65 27.47
N ALA A 12 29.69 51.67 26.66
CA ALA A 12 28.76 51.67 25.55
C ALA A 12 29.39 50.82 24.43
N VAL A 13 28.78 49.67 24.17
CA VAL A 13 29.07 48.91 22.96
C VAL A 13 27.99 49.19 21.95
N ALA A 14 28.36 49.81 20.84
CA ALA A 14 27.48 50.08 19.71
C ALA A 14 26.93 48.77 19.08
N PRO A 15 25.67 48.74 18.62
CA PRO A 15 25.15 47.58 17.92
C PRO A 15 25.80 47.47 16.54
N GLN A 16 26.55 46.41 16.33
CA GLN A 16 26.95 46.00 14.98
C GLN A 16 25.75 45.37 14.28
N VAL A 17 25.27 46.05 13.25
CA VAL A 17 24.30 45.53 12.29
C VAL A 17 25.02 44.48 11.45
N VAL A 18 24.83 43.22 11.81
CA VAL A 18 25.20 42.10 10.93
C VAL A 18 24.00 41.88 10.00
N ARG A 19 24.16 42.32 8.76
CA ARG A 19 23.33 41.90 7.65
C ARG A 19 23.66 40.43 7.32
N GLY A 20 23.03 39.50 7.97
CA GLY A 20 22.95 38.11 7.56
C GLY A 20 21.70 37.89 6.75
N SER A 21 21.86 37.72 5.45
CA SER A 21 20.84 37.16 4.57
C SER A 21 20.70 35.69 4.89
N GLU A 22 19.83 35.38 5.84
CA GLU A 22 19.45 34.00 6.15
C GLU A 22 18.27 33.62 5.28
N GLN A 23 18.59 33.04 4.13
CA GLN A 23 17.62 32.29 3.35
C GLN A 23 17.29 31.02 4.16
N ALA A 24 16.12 31.04 4.79
CA ALA A 24 15.52 29.86 5.34
C ALA A 24 15.12 28.95 4.18
N HIS A 25 16.02 28.03 3.80
CA HIS A 25 15.66 26.85 3.02
C HIS A 25 15.04 25.86 4.00
N GLY A 26 13.69 25.90 4.10
CA GLY A 26 12.94 24.79 4.62
C GLY A 26 13.21 23.57 3.73
N PRO A 27 13.22 22.34 4.28
CA PRO A 27 13.28 21.13 3.46
C PRO A 27 11.96 20.97 2.72
N THR A 28 11.79 21.66 1.59
CA THR A 28 10.90 21.20 0.54
C THR A 28 11.55 19.94 0.01
N GLY A 29 11.04 18.78 0.45
CA GLY A 29 11.41 17.49 -0.11
C GLY A 29 11.06 17.50 -1.60
N GLU A 30 11.99 17.94 -2.42
CA GLU A 30 12.00 17.68 -3.85
C GLU A 30 12.13 16.17 -4.02
N PHE A 31 10.99 15.51 -4.17
CA PHE A 31 10.99 14.14 -4.69
C PHE A 31 11.62 14.20 -6.07
N SER A 32 12.82 13.70 -6.20
CA SER A 32 13.56 13.61 -7.45
C SER A 32 12.66 12.97 -8.51
N GLN A 33 12.58 13.59 -9.69
CA GLN A 33 11.80 13.05 -10.82
C GLN A 33 12.20 11.61 -11.16
N ASP A 34 13.43 11.20 -10.85
CA ASP A 34 13.92 9.84 -10.99
C ASP A 34 13.20 8.84 -10.07
N GLN A 35 12.79 9.22 -8.85
CA GLN A 35 12.01 8.36 -7.97
C GLN A 35 10.59 8.17 -8.49
N ILE A 36 9.97 9.21 -9.05
CA ILE A 36 8.65 9.11 -9.68
C ILE A 36 8.69 8.17 -10.89
N GLY A 37 9.77 8.18 -11.66
CA GLY A 37 9.99 7.30 -12.82
C GLY A 37 10.11 5.81 -12.45
N ILE A 38 10.62 5.48 -11.26
CA ILE A 38 10.79 4.09 -10.79
C ILE A 38 9.48 3.52 -10.23
N PHE A 39 8.63 4.33 -9.58
CA PHE A 39 7.37 3.86 -8.98
C PHE A 39 6.28 3.54 -10.01
N ARG A 40 6.18 4.30 -11.10
CA ARG A 40 5.18 4.05 -12.16
C ARG A 40 5.33 2.68 -12.85
N PRO A 41 6.53 2.24 -13.25
CA PRO A 41 6.72 0.90 -13.80
C PRO A 41 6.33 -0.20 -12.81
N ARG A 42 6.63 -0.04 -11.51
CA ARG A 42 6.29 -1.05 -10.50
C ARG A 42 4.80 -1.12 -10.22
N SER A 43 4.08 -0.01 -10.11
CA SER A 43 2.62 -0.01 -9.97
C SER A 43 1.93 -0.69 -11.16
N ASN A 44 2.45 -0.50 -12.38
CA ASN A 44 1.95 -1.21 -13.56
C ASN A 44 2.26 -2.72 -13.49
N ALA A 45 3.45 -3.09 -13.04
CA ALA A 45 3.81 -4.49 -12.87
C ALA A 45 2.96 -5.18 -11.78
N VAL A 46 2.65 -4.51 -10.67
CA VAL A 46 1.67 -4.99 -9.68
C VAL A 46 0.31 -5.22 -10.34
N SER A 47 -0.19 -4.28 -11.13
CA SER A 47 -1.45 -4.43 -11.86
C SER A 47 -1.46 -5.68 -12.76
N GLN A 48 -0.38 -5.96 -13.47
CA GLN A 48 -0.26 -7.14 -14.32
C GLN A 48 -0.25 -8.45 -13.51
N VAL A 49 0.43 -8.47 -12.36
CA VAL A 49 0.42 -9.63 -11.46
C VAL A 49 -0.99 -9.89 -10.94
N LEU A 50 -1.73 -8.85 -10.52
CA LEU A 50 -3.10 -8.99 -10.06
C LEU A 50 -4.03 -9.51 -11.17
N LEU A 51 -3.95 -8.95 -12.38
CA LEU A 51 -4.72 -9.43 -13.52
C LEU A 51 -4.41 -10.91 -13.81
N GLY A 52 -3.15 -11.31 -13.69
CA GLY A 52 -2.73 -12.70 -13.76
C GLY A 52 -3.42 -13.57 -12.70
N ILE A 53 -3.39 -13.16 -11.43
CA ILE A 53 -4.07 -13.87 -10.35
C ILE A 53 -5.58 -13.98 -10.61
N PHE A 54 -6.23 -12.88 -10.99
CA PHE A 54 -7.68 -12.85 -11.25
C PHE A 54 -8.11 -13.81 -12.37
N SER A 55 -7.25 -14.11 -13.32
CA SER A 55 -7.57 -15.07 -14.38
C SER A 55 -7.79 -16.51 -13.87
N TYR A 56 -7.22 -16.82 -12.69
CA TYR A 56 -7.35 -18.12 -12.02
C TYR A 56 -8.38 -18.15 -10.88
N VAL A 57 -9.07 -17.03 -10.63
CA VAL A 57 -10.05 -16.92 -9.54
C VAL A 57 -11.46 -16.92 -10.10
N ARG A 58 -12.36 -17.63 -9.41
CA ARG A 58 -13.80 -17.66 -9.72
C ARG A 58 -14.60 -17.40 -8.44
N TRP A 59 -15.56 -16.52 -8.57
CA TRP A 59 -16.50 -16.18 -7.51
C TRP A 59 -17.76 -17.08 -7.61
N PRO A 60 -18.43 -17.40 -6.49
CA PRO A 60 -19.68 -18.18 -6.53
C PRO A 60 -20.74 -17.52 -7.42
N LYS A 61 -20.81 -16.21 -7.37
CA LYS A 61 -21.55 -15.36 -8.30
C LYS A 61 -20.57 -14.46 -9.00
N GLU A 62 -20.35 -14.72 -10.30
CA GLU A 62 -19.40 -13.94 -11.10
C GLU A 62 -19.88 -12.49 -11.26
N PRO A 63 -19.13 -11.49 -10.77
CA PRO A 63 -19.49 -10.10 -10.94
C PRO A 63 -19.23 -9.63 -12.39
N ALA A 64 -20.12 -8.80 -12.91
CA ALA A 64 -19.93 -8.16 -14.23
C ALA A 64 -18.73 -7.19 -14.23
N VAL A 65 -18.52 -6.51 -13.11
CA VAL A 65 -17.35 -5.64 -12.83
C VAL A 65 -16.76 -6.10 -11.51
N LEU A 66 -15.46 -6.36 -11.47
CA LEU A 66 -14.76 -6.65 -10.20
C LEU A 66 -14.58 -5.36 -9.41
N GLN A 67 -15.13 -5.31 -8.20
CA GLN A 67 -14.89 -4.23 -7.25
C GLN A 67 -13.64 -4.54 -6.43
N LEU A 68 -12.57 -3.77 -6.67
CA LEU A 68 -11.32 -3.87 -5.94
C LEU A 68 -11.24 -2.72 -4.93
N CYS A 69 -11.17 -3.05 -3.65
CA CYS A 69 -11.00 -2.07 -2.60
C CYS A 69 -9.55 -2.02 -2.15
N VAL A 70 -8.95 -0.83 -2.23
CA VAL A 70 -7.61 -0.55 -1.71
C VAL A 70 -7.77 -0.05 -0.27
N VAL A 71 -7.23 -0.80 0.68
CA VAL A 71 -7.39 -0.56 2.11
C VAL A 71 -6.04 -0.31 2.77
N GLY A 72 -5.94 0.77 3.52
CA GLY A 72 -4.71 1.21 4.19
C GLY A 72 -3.71 1.92 3.25
N PRO A 73 -2.59 2.40 3.79
CA PRO A 73 -1.50 3.01 3.03
C PRO A 73 -0.83 2.00 2.09
N THR A 74 -0.62 2.40 0.82
CA THR A 74 -0.03 1.56 -0.24
C THR A 74 1.04 2.32 -1.01
N GLU A 75 2.07 1.63 -1.48
CA GLU A 75 3.12 2.20 -2.34
C GLU A 75 2.84 1.98 -3.83
N TYR A 76 2.12 0.88 -4.18
CA TYR A 76 2.03 0.43 -5.58
C TYR A 76 0.58 0.37 -6.11
N ALA A 77 -0.40 0.93 -5.40
CA ALA A 77 -1.80 0.87 -5.81
C ALA A 77 -2.18 1.83 -6.95
N ASP A 78 -1.34 2.79 -7.32
CA ASP A 78 -1.67 3.79 -8.35
C ASP A 78 -2.06 3.16 -9.69
N GLY A 79 -1.41 2.04 -10.06
CA GLY A 79 -1.75 1.28 -11.25
C GLY A 79 -3.15 0.69 -11.18
N LEU A 80 -3.57 0.23 -10.00
CA LEU A 80 -4.88 -0.35 -9.74
C LEU A 80 -5.98 0.72 -9.81
N LEU A 81 -5.74 1.87 -9.16
CA LEU A 81 -6.70 2.98 -9.06
C LEU A 81 -7.03 3.63 -10.41
N ARG A 82 -6.18 3.49 -11.42
CA ARG A 82 -6.50 3.91 -12.79
C ARG A 82 -7.52 3.01 -13.49
N GLY A 83 -7.89 1.90 -12.86
CA GLY A 83 -8.75 0.88 -13.44
C GLY A 83 -7.99 -0.09 -14.34
N MET A 84 -8.51 -1.29 -14.46
CA MET A 84 -7.91 -2.37 -15.24
C MET A 84 -8.99 -3.11 -16.02
N VAL A 85 -8.56 -3.83 -17.07
CA VAL A 85 -9.44 -4.73 -17.84
C VAL A 85 -8.75 -6.09 -17.92
N GLN A 86 -9.47 -7.15 -17.56
CA GLN A 86 -8.99 -8.52 -17.70
C GLN A 86 -8.97 -8.96 -19.18
N ALA A 87 -8.20 -9.99 -19.51
CA ALA A 87 -8.11 -10.52 -20.86
C ALA A 87 -9.47 -10.97 -21.45
N ASN A 88 -10.43 -11.35 -20.61
CA ASN A 88 -11.79 -11.69 -20.98
C ASN A 88 -12.73 -10.48 -21.17
N GLY A 89 -12.21 -9.26 -21.11
CA GLY A 89 -12.96 -8.01 -21.24
C GLY A 89 -13.63 -7.51 -19.95
N ARG A 90 -13.58 -8.27 -18.83
CA ARG A 90 -14.17 -7.83 -17.58
C ARG A 90 -13.39 -6.66 -16.99
N ARG A 91 -14.10 -5.59 -16.66
CA ARG A 91 -13.51 -4.40 -15.99
C ARG A 91 -13.26 -4.68 -14.52
N VAL A 92 -12.17 -4.10 -14.02
CA VAL A 92 -11.85 -4.03 -12.58
C VAL A 92 -11.93 -2.56 -12.18
N HIS A 93 -12.89 -2.24 -11.34
CA HIS A 93 -13.03 -0.91 -10.75
C HIS A 93 -12.32 -0.92 -9.40
N ALA A 94 -11.36 -0.02 -9.22
CA ALA A 94 -10.60 0.07 -7.98
C ALA A 94 -10.85 1.41 -7.29
N GLU A 95 -11.09 1.36 -5.99
CA GLU A 95 -11.29 2.54 -5.15
C GLU A 95 -10.68 2.36 -3.76
N ARG A 96 -10.35 3.47 -3.10
CA ARG A 96 -9.90 3.43 -1.72
C ARG A 96 -11.08 3.30 -0.77
N ARG A 97 -10.91 2.45 0.25
CA ARG A 97 -11.86 2.27 1.35
C ARG A 97 -11.16 2.40 2.69
N ALA A 98 -11.88 2.91 3.67
CA ALA A 98 -11.39 2.99 5.04
C ALA A 98 -11.23 1.60 5.65
N VAL A 99 -10.22 1.45 6.51
CA VAL A 99 -9.92 0.19 7.21
C VAL A 99 -11.07 -0.26 8.10
N ASP A 100 -11.76 0.70 8.70
CA ASP A 100 -12.88 0.50 9.64
C ASP A 100 -14.25 0.37 8.97
N ASN A 101 -14.30 0.36 7.63
CA ASN A 101 -15.55 0.19 6.91
C ASN A 101 -16.13 -1.23 7.17
N PRO A 102 -17.32 -1.34 7.78
CA PRO A 102 -17.89 -2.64 8.14
C PRO A 102 -18.39 -3.43 6.92
N ASP A 103 -18.61 -2.75 5.80
CA ASP A 103 -19.26 -3.32 4.61
C ASP A 103 -18.26 -3.83 3.56
N LEU A 104 -16.97 -3.91 3.88
CA LEU A 104 -15.93 -4.36 2.94
C LEU A 104 -16.29 -5.73 2.31
N GLY A 105 -16.84 -6.65 3.08
CA GLY A 105 -17.21 -7.99 2.60
C GLY A 105 -18.32 -7.98 1.56
N THR A 106 -19.24 -7.00 1.62
CA THR A 106 -20.39 -6.89 0.70
C THR A 106 -20.10 -5.98 -0.49
N LEU A 107 -19.25 -4.97 -0.30
CA LEU A 107 -18.91 -3.98 -1.32
C LEU A 107 -17.81 -4.47 -2.27
N CYS A 108 -16.88 -5.29 -1.77
CA CYS A 108 -15.66 -5.63 -2.47
C CYS A 108 -15.65 -7.09 -2.93
N ASN A 109 -15.20 -7.34 -4.15
CA ASN A 109 -14.85 -8.68 -4.62
C ASN A 109 -13.39 -9.00 -4.34
N VAL A 110 -12.56 -7.96 -4.27
CA VAL A 110 -11.12 -8.04 -4.02
C VAL A 110 -10.72 -6.98 -3.00
N ILE A 111 -9.92 -7.34 -2.02
CA ILE A 111 -9.21 -6.42 -1.13
C ILE A 111 -7.74 -6.41 -1.52
N TYR A 112 -7.19 -5.22 -1.77
CA TYR A 112 -5.76 -4.96 -1.84
C TYR A 112 -5.34 -4.24 -0.56
N LEU A 113 -4.66 -4.97 0.32
CA LEU A 113 -4.31 -4.51 1.65
C LEU A 113 -2.89 -3.92 1.66
N GLY A 114 -2.79 -2.66 2.03
CA GLY A 114 -1.54 -1.97 2.26
C GLY A 114 -0.95 -2.24 3.64
N VAL A 115 -0.15 -1.29 4.13
CA VAL A 115 0.45 -1.38 5.47
C VAL A 115 -0.59 -0.97 6.50
N VAL A 116 -0.99 -1.89 7.34
CA VAL A 116 -1.94 -1.71 8.44
C VAL A 116 -1.37 -2.37 9.69
N ASP A 117 -1.79 -1.89 10.86
CA ASP A 117 -1.42 -2.55 12.12
C ASP A 117 -2.22 -3.85 12.34
N GLU A 118 -1.87 -4.61 13.37
CA GLU A 118 -2.51 -5.91 13.65
C GLU A 118 -4.01 -5.77 14.01
N ARG A 119 -4.41 -4.70 14.71
CA ARG A 119 -5.81 -4.46 15.07
C ARG A 119 -6.64 -4.11 13.83
N GLU A 120 -6.10 -3.23 13.00
CA GLU A 120 -6.69 -2.84 11.71
C GLU A 120 -6.85 -4.06 10.81
N ARG A 121 -5.81 -4.90 10.72
CA ARG A 121 -5.84 -6.14 9.94
C ARG A 121 -6.94 -7.07 10.42
N GLN A 122 -7.01 -7.33 11.71
CA GLN A 122 -8.06 -8.18 12.30
C GLN A 122 -9.46 -7.61 12.05
N GLN A 123 -9.60 -6.28 12.06
CA GLN A 123 -10.86 -5.61 11.76
C GLN A 123 -11.26 -5.84 10.30
N VAL A 124 -10.34 -5.64 9.35
CA VAL A 124 -10.58 -5.92 7.93
C VAL A 124 -11.01 -7.38 7.74
N PHE A 125 -10.24 -8.35 8.25
CA PHE A 125 -10.59 -9.77 8.05
C PHE A 125 -11.88 -10.19 8.75
N ARG A 126 -12.27 -9.57 9.85
CA ARG A 126 -13.60 -9.77 10.45
C ARG A 126 -14.72 -9.28 9.53
N SER A 127 -14.56 -8.15 8.85
CA SER A 127 -15.56 -7.65 7.89
C SER A 127 -15.66 -8.51 6.63
N LEU A 128 -14.63 -9.30 6.31
CA LEU A 128 -14.64 -10.22 5.18
C LEU A 128 -15.21 -11.60 5.53
N ALA A 129 -15.39 -11.92 6.81
CA ALA A 129 -15.82 -13.25 7.24
C ALA A 129 -17.18 -13.63 6.65
N GLY A 130 -17.25 -14.81 6.02
CA GLY A 130 -18.48 -15.29 5.36
C GLY A 130 -18.76 -14.69 3.99
N HIS A 131 -17.91 -13.80 3.48
CA HIS A 131 -18.06 -13.20 2.16
C HIS A 131 -16.97 -13.74 1.20
N PRO A 132 -17.32 -14.04 -0.08
CA PRO A 132 -16.37 -14.55 -1.05
C PRO A 132 -15.48 -13.43 -1.62
N VAL A 133 -14.56 -12.94 -0.82
CA VAL A 133 -13.66 -11.84 -1.15
C VAL A 133 -12.23 -12.36 -1.29
N LEU A 134 -11.57 -12.04 -2.41
CA LEU A 134 -10.17 -12.31 -2.63
C LEU A 134 -9.32 -11.28 -1.87
N SER A 135 -8.41 -11.72 -1.01
CA SER A 135 -7.52 -10.82 -0.26
C SER A 135 -6.07 -10.93 -0.74
N ILE A 136 -5.47 -9.78 -1.04
CA ILE A 136 -4.09 -9.65 -1.51
C ILE A 136 -3.40 -8.59 -0.66
N SER A 137 -2.27 -8.91 -0.01
CA SER A 137 -1.45 -7.91 0.67
C SER A 137 -0.28 -7.46 -0.19
N GLU A 138 0.04 -6.16 -0.09
CA GLU A 138 1.14 -5.54 -0.83
C GLU A 138 2.51 -6.04 -0.35
N ARG A 139 2.63 -6.53 0.89
CA ARG A 139 3.89 -6.97 1.48
C ARG A 139 3.82 -8.43 1.92
N GLY A 140 4.89 -9.18 1.60
CA GLY A 140 4.99 -10.63 1.85
C GLY A 140 5.00 -11.06 3.32
N THR A 141 5.36 -10.18 4.26
CA THR A 141 5.42 -10.47 5.69
C THR A 141 4.07 -10.82 6.32
N GLU A 142 2.98 -10.62 5.61
CA GLU A 142 1.60 -10.77 6.10
C GLU A 142 0.90 -12.04 5.60
N CYS A 143 1.60 -12.90 4.83
CA CYS A 143 0.99 -14.08 4.22
C CYS A 143 0.58 -15.18 5.22
N SER A 144 1.17 -15.19 6.39
CA SER A 144 0.82 -16.13 7.45
C SER A 144 -0.48 -15.75 8.18
N VAL A 145 -0.99 -14.53 8.04
CA VAL A 145 -2.09 -13.98 8.84
C VAL A 145 -3.20 -13.40 7.95
N GLY A 146 -3.97 -14.26 7.32
CA GLY A 146 -5.27 -13.91 6.74
C GLY A 146 -5.31 -13.61 5.24
N SER A 147 -4.29 -12.99 4.64
CA SER A 147 -4.28 -12.73 3.19
C SER A 147 -4.11 -14.02 2.39
N MET A 148 -4.83 -14.12 1.27
CA MET A 148 -4.75 -15.28 0.37
C MET A 148 -3.50 -15.24 -0.50
N PHE A 149 -3.11 -14.04 -0.93
CA PHE A 149 -1.90 -13.78 -1.69
C PHE A 149 -1.10 -12.64 -1.07
N CYS A 150 0.22 -12.77 -1.04
CA CYS A 150 1.13 -11.78 -0.50
C CYS A 150 2.18 -11.44 -1.54
N LEU A 151 2.21 -10.18 -1.96
CA LEU A 151 3.15 -9.74 -2.96
C LEU A 151 4.53 -9.54 -2.36
N ASN A 152 5.55 -9.89 -3.11
CA ASN A 152 6.93 -9.50 -2.87
C ASN A 152 7.36 -8.52 -3.97
N VAL A 153 7.34 -7.23 -3.64
CA VAL A 153 7.63 -6.13 -4.57
C VAL A 153 9.05 -5.57 -4.42
N GLY A 154 9.83 -6.06 -3.44
CA GLY A 154 11.19 -5.56 -3.15
C GLY A 154 12.27 -6.05 -4.12
N GLY A 155 12.03 -7.13 -4.86
CA GLY A 155 12.98 -7.73 -5.78
C GLY A 155 12.96 -7.11 -7.19
N PRO A 156 13.81 -7.60 -8.11
CA PRO A 156 13.85 -7.16 -9.51
C PRO A 156 12.55 -7.48 -10.25
N ARG A 157 11.84 -8.51 -9.80
CA ARG A 157 10.53 -8.94 -10.30
C ARG A 157 9.55 -9.02 -9.16
N ILE A 158 8.27 -8.78 -9.46
CA ILE A 158 7.19 -8.95 -8.49
C ILE A 158 6.83 -10.41 -8.46
N THR A 159 6.95 -11.03 -7.29
CA THR A 159 6.51 -12.40 -7.01
C THR A 159 5.40 -12.38 -5.98
N PHE A 160 4.81 -13.53 -5.72
CA PHE A 160 3.81 -13.66 -4.65
C PHE A 160 3.87 -15.03 -4.00
N GLU A 161 3.42 -15.09 -2.78
CA GLU A 161 3.14 -16.30 -2.02
C GLU A 161 1.62 -16.51 -1.93
N ALA A 162 1.18 -17.74 -1.82
CA ALA A 162 -0.22 -18.11 -1.66
C ALA A 162 -0.43 -18.84 -0.33
N ASN A 163 -1.34 -18.34 0.48
CA ASN A 163 -1.80 -18.98 1.70
C ASN A 163 -2.98 -19.91 1.38
N LEU A 164 -2.72 -21.21 1.24
CA LEU A 164 -3.71 -22.20 0.83
C LEU A 164 -4.84 -22.36 1.85
N ASP A 165 -4.55 -22.15 3.11
CA ASP A 165 -5.51 -22.25 4.21
C ASP A 165 -6.49 -21.06 4.17
N SER A 166 -6.01 -19.84 3.94
CA SER A 166 -6.85 -18.66 3.70
C SER A 166 -7.70 -18.83 2.43
N ILE A 167 -7.13 -19.37 1.36
CA ILE A 167 -7.86 -19.67 0.12
C ILE A 167 -9.02 -20.66 0.39
N ALA A 168 -8.74 -21.74 1.10
CA ALA A 168 -9.77 -22.77 1.39
C ALA A 168 -10.98 -22.22 2.18
N ARG A 169 -10.76 -21.21 3.02
CA ARG A 169 -11.82 -20.59 3.85
C ARG A 169 -12.51 -19.39 3.21
N SER A 170 -12.00 -18.86 2.11
CA SER A 170 -12.45 -17.57 1.53
C SER A 170 -13.79 -17.61 0.79
N GLY A 171 -14.27 -18.80 0.42
CA GLY A 171 -15.46 -18.95 -0.45
C GLY A 171 -15.22 -18.66 -1.93
N VAL A 172 -14.06 -18.12 -2.34
CA VAL A 172 -13.67 -18.04 -3.75
C VAL A 172 -12.96 -19.31 -4.20
N ARG A 173 -13.07 -19.66 -5.47
CA ARG A 173 -12.35 -20.79 -6.06
C ARG A 173 -11.09 -20.33 -6.75
N VAL A 174 -9.95 -20.84 -6.33
CA VAL A 174 -8.64 -20.51 -6.93
C VAL A 174 -8.11 -21.75 -7.63
N HIS A 175 -7.85 -21.65 -8.93
CA HIS A 175 -7.28 -22.75 -9.70
C HIS A 175 -5.80 -22.94 -9.34
N PRO A 176 -5.33 -24.19 -9.06
CA PRO A 176 -3.94 -24.44 -8.63
C PRO A 176 -2.86 -23.95 -9.61
N SER A 177 -3.19 -23.79 -10.87
CA SER A 177 -2.25 -23.24 -11.87
C SER A 177 -1.81 -21.81 -11.60
N VAL A 178 -2.47 -21.08 -10.69
CA VAL A 178 -2.01 -19.76 -10.24
C VAL A 178 -0.58 -19.84 -9.68
N LEU A 179 -0.22 -20.95 -9.02
CA LEU A 179 1.12 -21.16 -8.47
C LEU A 179 2.22 -21.24 -9.56
N LYS A 180 1.85 -21.56 -10.81
CA LYS A 180 2.78 -21.52 -11.93
C LYS A 180 3.17 -20.09 -12.31
N LEU A 181 2.31 -19.10 -12.04
CA LEU A 181 2.64 -17.68 -12.23
C LEU A 181 3.74 -17.24 -11.27
N ALA A 182 3.66 -17.62 -10.00
CA ALA A 182 4.70 -17.34 -9.01
C ALA A 182 6.08 -17.87 -9.46
N ARG A 183 6.12 -19.09 -10.00
CA ARG A 183 7.36 -19.73 -10.47
C ARG A 183 7.91 -19.10 -11.76
N ARG A 184 7.06 -18.74 -12.74
CA ARG A 184 7.50 -18.12 -14.01
C ARG A 184 8.12 -16.74 -13.79
N GLN A 185 7.72 -16.04 -12.74
CA GLN A 185 8.30 -14.76 -12.36
C GLN A 185 9.60 -14.90 -11.56
N ALA A 186 9.88 -16.09 -11.02
CA ALA A 186 11.07 -16.40 -10.24
C ALA A 186 12.24 -16.96 -11.09
N THR A 187 12.03 -17.31 -12.37
CA THR A 187 13.11 -17.84 -13.22
C THR A 187 13.89 -16.70 -13.86
N PRO A 188 15.24 -16.64 -13.71
CA PRO A 188 16.11 -15.64 -14.31
C PRO A 188 16.13 -15.70 -15.83
#